data_ad96f26be73f979007eb5e63eeb192a0
#
_entry.id   ad96f26be73f979007eb5e63eeb192a0
#
_cell.length_a   1.000
_cell.length_b   1.000
_cell.length_c   1.000
_cell.angle_alpha   90.00
_cell.angle_beta   90.00
_cell.angle_gamma   90.00
#
_symmetry.space_group_name_H-M   'P 1'
#
loop_
_entity.id
_entity.type
_entity.pdbx_description
1 polymer ?
#
loop_
_entity_poly.entity_id
_entity_poly.type
_entity_poly.pdbx_seq_one_letter_code
_entity_poly.pdbx_strand_id
1 'polypeptide(L)'
;MMELLLALLRGLTAFLVANGMSVILPAGELGFRRMQPISWIWIAAFAAVWAALRWAHKIHTGRKQACLFAVFCTLTTLVGYYFKTWKCFRAVCSGMSSYINYGCHFLAVFIVSGCAALAVLAYASRVESAPKQLPRGRKTLIFIGVFALLLVCWLPWFLYQYPGNLSPDSYNQISQAVGKTDLSNNHPVLHTLWIRLLITIGGSEQAGTVLYSITQLLLMAAVFALCVLFIYSRTGSVKAAGLALVYFAFYPVHPIYGMTMWKDIPFSACLLAITMVLVRVTEEQRPRDIRLLAGLCLLLCLLRHNGILIFVPVLIYMLCRYQESRRVILTAGLTALGCFALIELVLIPACGVKAGRGSEGFSIPLQQVAYTVRTHLDEIPEENLETVRYYFGGKNVWEVYRSHISDPVKAAFAEDRFNADPMPFVRLWWNLGVKYPKNYLESFLAGCYGYYAPEAEYTVFSRGGSRSIQLPGMSALETFLTELQYHSIPVLSWIFNPGACCWLCLLALLCARLRKRPLLPHLPVLILWIMMVGSPVFCEYRYVYGAFLCLPLLLSLGLA
;
A
#
# COMPACT_ATOMS: atom_id res chain seq x y z
N MET A 1 -48.00 10.92 -8.04
CA MET A 1 -47.82 10.01 -6.91
C MET A 1 -46.38 9.44 -6.85
N MET A 2 -45.87 8.83 -7.92
CA MET A 2 -44.51 8.24 -7.96
C MET A 2 -43.37 9.26 -7.75
N GLU A 3 -43.44 10.45 -8.34
CA GLU A 3 -42.43 11.49 -8.13
C GLU A 3 -42.40 12.03 -6.69
N LEU A 4 -43.59 12.17 -6.06
CA LEU A 4 -43.70 12.58 -4.66
C LEU A 4 -43.08 11.52 -3.73
N LEU A 5 -43.36 10.23 -3.97
CA LEU A 5 -42.78 9.12 -3.23
C LEU A 5 -41.26 9.09 -3.38
N LEU A 6 -40.75 9.29 -4.60
CA LEU A 6 -39.29 9.36 -4.85
C LEU A 6 -38.64 10.57 -4.16
N ALA A 7 -39.33 11.72 -4.12
CA ALA A 7 -38.85 12.89 -3.39
C ALA A 7 -38.80 12.65 -1.88
N LEU A 8 -39.82 12.02 -1.31
CA LEU A 8 -39.88 11.64 0.10
C LEU A 8 -38.80 10.63 0.46
N LEU A 9 -38.61 9.60 -0.36
CA LEU A 9 -37.54 8.60 -0.16
C LEU A 9 -36.15 9.25 -0.21
N ARG A 10 -35.87 10.16 -1.15
CA ARG A 10 -34.62 10.92 -1.22
C ARG A 10 -34.44 11.81 0.01
N GLY A 11 -35.49 12.46 0.48
CA GLY A 11 -35.46 13.27 1.69
C GLY A 11 -35.13 12.46 2.93
N LEU A 12 -35.79 11.30 3.11
CA LEU A 12 -35.50 10.39 4.21
C LEU A 12 -34.07 9.85 4.14
N THR A 13 -33.63 9.42 2.96
CA THR A 13 -32.24 8.95 2.77
C THR A 13 -31.23 10.05 3.10
N ALA A 14 -31.45 11.29 2.61
CA ALA A 14 -30.55 12.40 2.90
C ALA A 14 -30.53 12.76 4.39
N PHE A 15 -31.66 12.64 5.08
CA PHE A 15 -31.77 12.81 6.52
C PHE A 15 -30.94 11.76 7.28
N LEU A 16 -31.10 10.48 6.96
CA LEU A 16 -30.35 9.40 7.58
C LEU A 16 -28.84 9.51 7.31
N VAL A 17 -28.45 9.88 6.08
CA VAL A 17 -27.05 10.09 5.69
C VAL A 17 -26.45 11.29 6.43
N ALA A 18 -27.15 12.43 6.53
CA ALA A 18 -26.65 13.58 7.26
C ALA A 18 -26.43 13.27 8.75
N ASN A 19 -27.31 12.48 9.35
CA ASN A 19 -27.10 11.98 10.73
C ASN A 19 -25.91 11.02 10.81
N GLY A 20 -25.68 10.18 9.81
CA GLY A 20 -24.56 9.25 9.73
C GLY A 20 -23.21 9.94 9.46
N MET A 21 -23.19 11.04 8.71
CA MET A 21 -21.96 11.78 8.39
C MET A 21 -21.29 12.40 9.63
N SER A 22 -22.05 12.65 10.69
CA SER A 22 -21.49 13.13 11.97
C SER A 22 -20.47 12.17 12.58
N VAL A 23 -20.45 10.92 12.13
CA VAL A 23 -19.53 9.86 12.58
C VAL A 23 -18.32 9.74 11.65
N ILE A 24 -18.36 10.29 10.43
CA ILE A 24 -17.28 10.20 9.42
C ILE A 24 -16.17 11.23 9.66
N LEU A 25 -16.50 12.38 10.26
CA LEU A 25 -15.52 13.44 10.52
C LEU A 25 -14.72 13.11 11.78
N PRO A 26 -13.41 12.85 11.69
CA PRO A 26 -12.60 12.61 12.87
C PRO A 26 -12.55 13.87 13.71
N ALA A 27 -13.00 13.78 14.94
CA ALA A 27 -12.84 14.83 15.93
C ALA A 27 -11.88 14.33 17.00
N GLY A 28 -10.64 14.82 16.99
CA GLY A 28 -9.63 14.71 18.04
C GLY A 28 -9.66 13.48 18.98
N GLU A 29 -8.77 13.37 19.93
CA GLU A 29 -8.58 12.23 20.85
C GLU A 29 -9.85 11.69 21.55
N LEU A 30 -10.99 12.31 21.42
CA LEU A 30 -12.26 12.04 22.12
C LEU A 30 -13.39 11.54 21.21
N GLY A 31 -13.10 10.71 20.21
CA GLY A 31 -14.16 10.07 19.41
C GLY A 31 -15.04 11.10 18.63
N PHE A 32 -15.76 10.61 17.67
CA PHE A 32 -16.60 11.38 16.78
C PHE A 32 -17.51 12.40 17.48
N ARG A 33 -17.24 13.69 17.33
CA ARG A 33 -18.21 14.72 17.73
C ARG A 33 -19.42 14.59 16.80
N ARG A 34 -20.57 14.27 17.38
CA ARG A 34 -21.83 14.31 16.66
C ARG A 34 -22.03 15.72 16.10
N MET A 35 -22.26 15.85 14.80
CA MET A 35 -22.87 17.07 14.29
C MET A 35 -24.17 17.25 15.03
N GLN A 36 -24.37 18.40 15.68
CA GLN A 36 -25.65 18.67 16.32
C GLN A 36 -26.73 18.65 15.22
N PRO A 37 -27.80 17.84 15.38
CA PRO A 37 -28.92 17.87 14.45
C PRO A 37 -29.40 19.32 14.27
N ILE A 38 -29.73 19.69 13.01
CA ILE A 38 -30.22 21.03 12.64
C ILE A 38 -29.15 22.15 12.75
N SER A 39 -27.84 21.81 12.96
CA SER A 39 -26.78 22.80 12.78
C SER A 39 -26.64 23.19 11.30
N TRP A 40 -26.06 24.37 11.02
CA TRP A 40 -25.83 24.82 9.64
C TRP A 40 -25.03 23.82 8.81
N ILE A 41 -24.07 23.13 9.42
CA ILE A 41 -23.26 22.07 8.78
C ILE A 41 -24.15 20.88 8.44
N TRP A 42 -25.04 20.47 9.33
CA TRP A 42 -25.98 19.38 9.12
C TRP A 42 -26.97 19.72 7.98
N ILE A 43 -27.54 20.95 7.98
CA ILE A 43 -28.43 21.43 6.91
C ILE A 43 -27.70 21.42 5.57
N ALA A 44 -26.45 21.89 5.53
CA ALA A 44 -25.62 21.88 4.33
C ALA A 44 -25.34 20.46 3.84
N ALA A 45 -25.01 19.52 4.77
CA ALA A 45 -24.80 18.11 4.46
C ALA A 45 -26.08 17.45 3.90
N PHE A 46 -27.24 17.69 4.55
CA PHE A 46 -28.53 17.22 4.07
C PHE A 46 -28.82 17.70 2.65
N ALA A 47 -28.69 19.00 2.41
CA ALA A 47 -28.95 19.61 1.10
C ALA A 47 -27.98 19.05 0.03
N ALA A 48 -26.70 18.90 0.36
CA ALA A 48 -25.69 18.35 -0.54
C ALA A 48 -26.00 16.89 -0.91
N VAL A 49 -26.34 16.05 0.07
CA VAL A 49 -26.69 14.65 -0.17
C VAL A 49 -27.98 14.53 -0.98
N TRP A 50 -28.99 15.33 -0.65
CA TRP A 50 -30.23 15.35 -1.42
C TRP A 50 -30.00 15.75 -2.88
N ALA A 51 -29.20 16.80 -3.12
CA ALA A 51 -28.83 17.23 -4.45
C ALA A 51 -28.02 16.14 -5.19
N ALA A 52 -27.06 15.47 -4.50
CA ALA A 52 -26.28 14.36 -5.05
C ALA A 52 -27.16 13.17 -5.45
N LEU A 53 -28.12 12.78 -4.62
CA LEU A 53 -29.07 11.70 -4.92
C LEU A 53 -29.97 12.06 -6.12
N ARG A 54 -30.43 13.32 -6.19
CA ARG A 54 -31.21 13.81 -7.33
C ARG A 54 -30.41 13.82 -8.62
N TRP A 55 -29.14 14.21 -8.55
CA TRP A 55 -28.22 14.19 -9.66
C TRP A 55 -27.88 12.74 -10.08
N ALA A 56 -27.56 11.87 -9.14
CA ALA A 56 -27.22 10.46 -9.37
C ALA A 56 -28.37 9.70 -10.05
N HIS A 57 -29.61 10.05 -9.74
CA HIS A 57 -30.79 9.47 -10.40
C HIS A 57 -30.83 9.71 -11.92
N LYS A 58 -30.22 10.79 -12.41
CA LYS A 58 -30.15 11.12 -13.85
C LYS A 58 -29.01 10.41 -14.57
N ILE A 59 -28.03 9.86 -13.84
CA ILE A 59 -26.86 9.21 -14.40
C ILE A 59 -27.11 7.70 -14.49
N HIS A 60 -27.01 7.13 -15.68
CA HIS A 60 -27.19 5.70 -15.91
C HIS A 60 -25.85 4.96 -16.08
N THR A 61 -24.85 5.65 -16.63
CA THR A 61 -23.52 5.09 -16.92
C THR A 61 -22.73 4.83 -15.64
N GLY A 62 -22.18 3.63 -15.49
CA GLY A 62 -21.31 3.29 -14.38
C GLY A 62 -22.00 2.93 -13.05
N ARG A 63 -23.34 2.82 -13.00
CA ARG A 63 -24.08 2.51 -11.76
C ARG A 63 -23.66 1.21 -11.10
N LYS A 64 -23.46 0.14 -11.88
CA LYS A 64 -23.02 -1.16 -11.34
C LYS A 64 -21.64 -1.04 -10.69
N GLN A 65 -20.71 -0.36 -11.35
CA GLN A 65 -19.35 -0.13 -10.84
C GLN A 65 -19.37 0.76 -9.59
N ALA A 66 -20.17 1.83 -9.59
CA ALA A 66 -20.34 2.70 -8.43
C ALA A 66 -20.94 1.94 -7.22
N CYS A 67 -21.93 1.07 -7.46
CA CYS A 67 -22.50 0.23 -6.42
C CYS A 67 -21.47 -0.76 -5.84
N LEU A 68 -20.70 -1.45 -6.70
CA LEU A 68 -19.61 -2.35 -6.25
C LEU A 68 -18.58 -1.60 -5.42
N PHE A 69 -18.20 -0.40 -5.85
CA PHE A 69 -17.29 0.45 -5.10
C PHE A 69 -17.87 0.85 -3.74
N ALA A 70 -19.14 1.26 -3.70
CA ALA A 70 -19.81 1.63 -2.46
C ALA A 70 -19.90 0.46 -1.46
N VAL A 71 -20.23 -0.74 -1.95
CA VAL A 71 -20.22 -1.97 -1.13
C VAL A 71 -18.83 -2.22 -0.54
N PHE A 72 -17.78 -2.15 -1.37
CA PHE A 72 -16.40 -2.34 -0.92
C PHE A 72 -16.00 -1.31 0.14
N CYS A 73 -16.26 -0.03 -0.10
CA CYS A 73 -15.97 1.03 0.87
C CYS A 73 -16.72 0.82 2.19
N THR A 74 -17.99 0.42 2.12
CA THR A 74 -18.79 0.19 3.33
C THR A 74 -18.29 -1.00 4.13
N LEU A 75 -17.97 -2.11 3.48
CA LEU A 75 -17.43 -3.30 4.15
C LEU A 75 -16.06 -3.04 4.78
N THR A 76 -15.18 -2.34 4.08
CA THR A 76 -13.85 -2.00 4.60
C THR A 76 -13.92 -1.01 5.75
N THR A 77 -14.82 -0.03 5.69
CA THR A 77 -15.10 0.88 6.81
C THR A 77 -15.66 0.13 8.02
N LEU A 78 -16.57 -0.85 7.81
CA LEU A 78 -17.10 -1.68 8.88
C LEU A 78 -15.99 -2.44 9.60
N VAL A 79 -15.12 -3.11 8.84
CA VAL A 79 -13.96 -3.83 9.41
C VAL A 79 -13.02 -2.84 10.11
N GLY A 80 -12.69 -1.71 9.48
CA GLY A 80 -11.84 -0.68 10.06
C GLY A 80 -12.37 -0.17 11.38
N TYR A 81 -13.67 0.09 11.46
CA TYR A 81 -14.33 0.55 12.69
C TYR A 81 -14.17 -0.46 13.85
N TYR A 82 -14.46 -1.75 13.62
CA TYR A 82 -14.31 -2.78 14.63
C TYR A 82 -12.86 -2.93 15.09
N PHE A 83 -11.94 -3.01 14.14
CA PHE A 83 -10.55 -3.34 14.45
C PHE A 83 -9.71 -2.13 14.92
N LYS A 84 -10.10 -0.90 14.56
CA LYS A 84 -9.48 0.29 15.17
C LYS A 84 -9.77 0.36 16.66
N THR A 85 -11.03 0.15 17.05
CA THR A 85 -11.49 0.38 18.43
C THR A 85 -11.27 -0.84 19.34
N TRP A 86 -11.64 -2.04 18.86
CA TRP A 86 -11.77 -3.23 19.72
C TRP A 86 -10.72 -4.30 19.42
N LYS A 87 -10.08 -4.28 18.27
CA LYS A 87 -9.20 -5.33 17.73
C LYS A 87 -9.86 -6.72 17.66
N CYS A 88 -11.18 -6.79 17.81
CA CYS A 88 -11.98 -8.01 17.79
C CYS A 88 -13.43 -7.69 17.42
N PHE A 89 -14.22 -8.73 17.08
CA PHE A 89 -15.67 -8.61 16.90
C PHE A 89 -16.39 -8.58 18.25
N ARG A 90 -16.58 -7.41 18.79
CA ARG A 90 -17.33 -7.19 20.02
C ARG A 90 -18.70 -6.58 19.71
N ALA A 91 -19.72 -6.96 20.46
CA ALA A 91 -21.00 -6.26 20.39
C ALA A 91 -20.81 -4.80 20.84
N VAL A 92 -20.91 -3.87 19.87
CA VAL A 92 -20.62 -2.45 20.11
C VAL A 92 -21.83 -1.70 20.60
N CYS A 93 -23.01 -2.31 20.48
CA CYS A 93 -24.28 -1.64 20.71
C CYS A 93 -24.88 -1.99 22.06
N SER A 94 -25.04 -1.00 22.91
CA SER A 94 -25.72 -1.12 24.21
C SER A 94 -27.19 -0.72 24.16
N GLY A 95 -27.79 -0.60 22.98
CA GLY A 95 -29.21 -0.25 22.81
C GLY A 95 -29.60 0.12 21.39
N MET A 96 -30.91 0.21 21.13
CA MET A 96 -31.47 0.47 19.81
C MET A 96 -30.93 1.76 19.15
N SER A 97 -30.71 2.82 19.93
CA SER A 97 -30.17 4.10 19.42
C SER A 97 -28.77 3.94 18.84
N SER A 98 -27.94 3.06 19.42
CA SER A 98 -26.59 2.76 18.93
C SER A 98 -26.67 2.03 17.58
N TYR A 99 -27.52 1.01 17.45
CA TYR A 99 -27.70 0.29 16.18
C TYR A 99 -28.17 1.23 15.05
N ILE A 100 -29.13 2.15 15.35
CA ILE A 100 -29.61 3.14 14.37
C ILE A 100 -28.46 4.06 13.94
N ASN A 101 -27.66 4.57 14.89
CA ASN A 101 -26.55 5.47 14.56
C ASN A 101 -25.49 4.78 13.67
N TYR A 102 -25.14 3.53 13.96
CA TYR A 102 -24.22 2.75 13.11
C TYR A 102 -24.84 2.44 11.74
N GLY A 103 -26.11 2.08 11.68
CA GLY A 103 -26.82 1.91 10.43
C GLY A 103 -26.80 3.18 9.56
N CYS A 104 -27.04 4.34 10.17
CA CYS A 104 -26.93 5.65 9.48
C CYS A 104 -25.50 5.92 9.00
N HIS A 105 -24.47 5.57 9.78
CA HIS A 105 -23.07 5.75 9.39
C HIS A 105 -22.72 4.91 8.16
N PHE A 106 -23.02 3.61 8.18
CA PHE A 106 -22.73 2.74 7.04
C PHE A 106 -23.53 3.11 5.80
N LEU A 107 -24.79 3.54 5.98
CA LEU A 107 -25.60 4.08 4.88
C LEU A 107 -24.94 5.36 4.32
N ALA A 108 -24.40 6.22 5.18
CA ALA A 108 -23.71 7.43 4.74
C ALA A 108 -22.45 7.09 3.93
N VAL A 109 -21.61 6.15 4.39
CA VAL A 109 -20.43 5.68 3.63
C VAL A 109 -20.86 5.14 2.26
N PHE A 110 -21.89 4.29 2.23
CA PHE A 110 -22.41 3.70 0.99
C PHE A 110 -22.87 4.76 0.00
N ILE A 111 -23.71 5.69 0.43
CA ILE A 111 -24.28 6.72 -0.44
C ILE A 111 -23.20 7.71 -0.90
N VAL A 112 -22.37 8.21 0.01
CA VAL A 112 -21.35 9.21 -0.31
C VAL A 112 -20.30 8.62 -1.26
N SER A 113 -19.75 7.43 -0.95
CA SER A 113 -18.76 6.77 -1.80
C SER A 113 -19.37 6.36 -3.15
N GLY A 114 -20.61 5.89 -3.17
CA GLY A 114 -21.33 5.55 -4.39
C GLY A 114 -21.58 6.76 -5.29
N CYS A 115 -22.05 7.89 -4.73
CA CYS A 115 -22.23 9.13 -5.49
C CYS A 115 -20.90 9.70 -5.99
N ALA A 116 -19.85 9.67 -5.17
CA ALA A 116 -18.52 10.11 -5.57
C ALA A 116 -17.95 9.24 -6.70
N ALA A 117 -18.05 7.92 -6.58
CA ALA A 117 -17.63 6.99 -7.64
C ALA A 117 -18.44 7.22 -8.92
N LEU A 118 -19.75 7.38 -8.82
CA LEU A 118 -20.60 7.66 -9.97
C LEU A 118 -20.22 8.97 -10.68
N ALA A 119 -19.85 10.00 -9.92
CA ALA A 119 -19.37 11.27 -10.48
C ALA A 119 -18.06 11.07 -11.26
N VAL A 120 -17.10 10.34 -10.68
CA VAL A 120 -15.82 10.03 -11.33
C VAL A 120 -16.03 9.18 -12.58
N LEU A 121 -16.87 8.14 -12.51
CA LEU A 121 -17.16 7.24 -13.63
C LEU A 121 -17.92 7.97 -14.75
N ALA A 122 -18.87 8.83 -14.41
CA ALA A 122 -19.59 9.66 -15.38
C ALA A 122 -18.66 10.69 -16.05
N TYR A 123 -17.73 11.27 -15.31
CA TYR A 123 -16.68 12.11 -15.85
C TYR A 123 -15.78 11.32 -16.80
N ALA A 124 -15.25 10.18 -16.33
CA ALA A 124 -14.39 9.31 -17.12
C ALA A 124 -15.04 8.91 -18.46
N SER A 125 -16.35 8.63 -18.47
CA SER A 125 -17.06 8.25 -19.71
C SER A 125 -17.19 9.37 -20.76
N ARG A 126 -16.95 10.63 -20.36
CA ARG A 126 -17.07 11.82 -21.24
C ARG A 126 -15.73 12.37 -21.70
N VAL A 127 -14.65 12.04 -20.97
CA VAL A 127 -13.32 12.54 -21.32
C VAL A 127 -12.80 11.79 -22.54
N GLU A 128 -12.44 12.51 -23.58
CA GLU A 128 -11.72 11.98 -24.74
C GLU A 128 -10.23 12.22 -24.52
N SER A 129 -9.44 11.17 -24.66
CA SER A 129 -7.99 11.27 -24.65
C SER A 129 -7.46 11.28 -26.08
N ALA A 130 -6.62 12.25 -26.38
CA ALA A 130 -5.88 12.31 -27.65
C ALA A 130 -4.39 12.10 -27.38
N PRO A 131 -3.87 10.88 -27.54
CA PRO A 131 -2.44 10.61 -27.39
C PRO A 131 -1.60 11.57 -28.22
N LYS A 132 -0.54 12.12 -27.65
CA LYS A 132 0.27 13.14 -28.28
C LYS A 132 1.62 12.58 -28.67
N GLN A 133 1.88 12.52 -29.96
CA GLN A 133 3.22 12.19 -30.46
C GLN A 133 4.12 13.43 -30.36
N LEU A 134 5.12 13.34 -29.47
CA LEU A 134 6.08 14.41 -29.27
C LEU A 134 7.38 14.10 -30.02
N PRO A 135 8.02 15.09 -30.68
CA PRO A 135 9.37 14.95 -31.20
C PRO A 135 10.36 14.57 -30.10
N ARG A 136 11.41 13.83 -30.46
CA ARG A 136 12.42 13.34 -29.52
C ARG A 136 13.02 14.44 -28.64
N GLY A 137 13.45 15.56 -29.28
CA GLY A 137 14.01 16.69 -28.54
C GLY A 137 13.07 17.29 -27.52
N ARG A 138 11.77 17.40 -27.85
CA ARG A 138 10.76 17.92 -26.90
C ARG A 138 10.50 16.95 -25.73
N LYS A 139 10.53 15.64 -25.98
CA LYS A 139 10.46 14.64 -24.90
C LYS A 139 11.63 14.78 -23.94
N THR A 140 12.86 14.91 -24.48
CA THR A 140 14.07 15.10 -23.69
C THR A 140 14.01 16.39 -22.88
N LEU A 141 13.56 17.50 -23.47
CA LEU A 141 13.44 18.79 -22.77
C LEU A 141 12.42 18.71 -21.61
N ILE A 142 11.24 18.13 -21.84
CA ILE A 142 10.22 17.94 -20.79
C ILE A 142 10.77 17.03 -19.69
N PHE A 143 11.44 15.94 -20.03
CA PHE A 143 12.05 15.05 -19.05
C PHE A 143 13.06 15.76 -18.18
N ILE A 144 14.02 16.48 -18.77
CA ILE A 144 15.06 17.21 -18.04
C ILE A 144 14.44 18.31 -17.16
N GLY A 145 13.45 19.05 -17.70
CA GLY A 145 12.77 20.11 -16.95
C GLY A 145 12.02 19.57 -15.72
N VAL A 146 11.27 18.47 -15.87
CA VAL A 146 10.55 17.82 -14.77
C VAL A 146 11.53 17.21 -13.77
N PHE A 147 12.57 16.52 -14.25
CA PHE A 147 13.62 15.93 -13.40
C PHE A 147 14.31 16.98 -12.53
N ALA A 148 14.77 18.09 -13.14
CA ALA A 148 15.42 19.17 -12.42
C ALA A 148 14.47 19.84 -11.42
N LEU A 149 13.20 20.06 -11.81
CA LEU A 149 12.20 20.67 -10.91
C LEU A 149 11.95 19.78 -9.67
N LEU A 150 11.84 18.47 -9.85
CA LEU A 150 11.69 17.53 -8.73
C LEU A 150 12.87 17.63 -7.76
N LEU A 151 14.10 17.64 -8.27
CA LEU A 151 15.29 17.77 -7.43
C LEU A 151 15.33 19.10 -6.67
N VAL A 152 14.94 20.20 -7.33
CA VAL A 152 14.84 21.52 -6.68
C VAL A 152 13.78 21.49 -5.56
N CYS A 153 12.60 20.92 -5.82
CA CYS A 153 11.55 20.81 -4.80
C CYS A 153 11.97 19.92 -3.61
N TRP A 154 12.82 18.92 -3.86
CA TRP A 154 13.29 17.99 -2.81
C TRP A 154 14.56 18.44 -2.10
N LEU A 155 15.24 19.47 -2.60
CA LEU A 155 16.48 19.99 -2.01
C LEU A 155 16.33 20.39 -0.52
N PRO A 156 15.25 21.05 -0.07
CA PRO A 156 15.05 21.35 1.35
C PRO A 156 15.03 20.09 2.23
N TRP A 157 14.39 19.02 1.75
CA TRP A 157 14.35 17.74 2.45
C TRP A 157 15.71 17.05 2.48
N PHE A 158 16.46 17.09 1.36
CA PHE A 158 17.82 16.56 1.29
C PHE A 158 18.74 17.25 2.31
N LEU A 159 18.71 18.59 2.35
CA LEU A 159 19.52 19.36 3.30
C LEU A 159 19.12 19.10 4.76
N TYR A 160 17.83 19.05 5.03
CA TYR A 160 17.30 18.82 6.38
C TYR A 160 17.59 17.42 6.90
N GLN A 161 17.48 16.39 6.05
CA GLN A 161 17.67 14.98 6.43
C GLN A 161 19.08 14.44 6.17
N TYR A 162 20.01 15.33 5.81
CA TYR A 162 21.42 14.97 5.59
C TYR A 162 22.02 14.30 6.84
N PRO A 163 22.79 13.19 6.73
CA PRO A 163 23.27 12.50 5.52
C PRO A 163 22.25 11.51 4.92
N GLY A 164 21.14 11.23 5.57
CA GLY A 164 20.09 10.29 5.19
C GLY A 164 19.38 9.72 6.40
N ASN A 165 18.26 9.02 6.18
CA ASN A 165 17.50 8.36 7.23
C ASN A 165 17.89 6.89 7.30
N LEU A 166 18.32 6.45 8.48
CA LEU A 166 18.68 5.07 8.78
C LEU A 166 17.67 4.46 9.75
N SER A 167 17.21 3.26 9.45
CA SER A 167 16.35 2.45 10.29
C SER A 167 17.11 1.23 10.85
N PRO A 168 16.53 0.43 11.74
CA PRO A 168 17.13 -0.84 12.15
C PRO A 168 17.53 -1.73 10.98
N ASP A 169 16.70 -1.81 9.92
CA ASP A 169 17.00 -2.54 8.70
C ASP A 169 18.25 -1.98 7.99
N SER A 170 18.40 -0.65 7.95
CA SER A 170 19.55 0.03 7.34
C SER A 170 20.83 -0.26 8.10
N TYR A 171 20.80 -0.16 9.44
CA TYR A 171 21.97 -0.48 10.27
C TYR A 171 22.40 -1.94 10.15
N ASN A 172 21.44 -2.86 10.06
CA ASN A 172 21.72 -4.27 9.82
C ASN A 172 22.44 -4.47 8.48
N GLN A 173 21.93 -3.88 7.40
CA GLN A 173 22.53 -4.00 6.06
C GLN A 173 23.90 -3.28 5.96
N ILE A 174 24.09 -2.13 6.62
CA ILE A 174 25.38 -1.45 6.70
C ILE A 174 26.38 -2.37 7.41
N SER A 175 26.01 -2.98 8.56
CA SER A 175 26.88 -3.89 9.29
C SER A 175 27.32 -5.10 8.44
N GLN A 176 26.42 -5.63 7.62
CA GLN A 176 26.75 -6.68 6.64
C GLN A 176 27.65 -6.14 5.51
N ALA A 177 27.35 -4.93 5.01
CA ALA A 177 28.11 -4.32 3.91
C ALA A 177 29.57 -4.04 4.27
N VAL A 178 29.84 -3.65 5.52
CA VAL A 178 31.21 -3.39 6.01
C VAL A 178 31.88 -4.61 6.65
N GLY A 179 31.22 -5.77 6.66
CA GLY A 179 31.81 -7.02 7.18
C GLY A 179 31.81 -7.12 8.71
N LYS A 180 31.06 -6.30 9.45
CA LYS A 180 30.88 -6.43 10.90
C LYS A 180 30.02 -7.63 11.28
N THR A 181 29.12 -8.02 10.40
CA THR A 181 28.28 -9.21 10.52
C THR A 181 28.28 -9.99 9.21
N ASP A 182 27.98 -11.29 9.29
CA ASP A 182 27.91 -12.13 8.11
C ASP A 182 26.77 -11.68 7.17
N LEU A 183 26.99 -11.85 5.87
CA LEU A 183 25.95 -11.63 4.88
C LEU A 183 24.81 -12.62 5.09
N SER A 184 23.60 -12.13 5.09
CA SER A 184 22.38 -12.95 5.17
C SER A 184 21.35 -12.48 4.16
N ASN A 185 20.54 -13.40 3.66
CA ASN A 185 19.47 -13.14 2.70
C ASN A 185 18.13 -12.76 3.36
N ASN A 186 18.17 -12.31 4.63
CA ASN A 186 17.01 -11.68 5.29
C ASN A 186 16.57 -10.40 4.57
N HIS A 187 17.56 -9.63 4.12
CA HIS A 187 17.37 -8.53 3.20
C HIS A 187 17.96 -8.94 1.85
N PRO A 188 17.35 -8.60 0.72
CA PRO A 188 17.87 -8.94 -0.59
C PRO A 188 19.34 -8.54 -0.74
N VAL A 189 20.18 -9.49 -1.11
CA VAL A 189 21.63 -9.32 -1.21
C VAL A 189 21.99 -8.19 -2.18
N LEU A 190 21.25 -8.04 -3.28
CA LEU A 190 21.46 -6.96 -4.25
C LEU A 190 21.45 -5.57 -3.59
N HIS A 191 20.52 -5.33 -2.66
CA HIS A 191 20.44 -4.05 -1.96
C HIS A 191 21.62 -3.85 -0.99
N THR A 192 22.03 -4.90 -0.29
CA THR A 192 23.23 -4.86 0.59
C THR A 192 24.50 -4.62 -0.21
N LEU A 193 24.64 -5.24 -1.40
CA LEU A 193 25.76 -5.00 -2.31
C LEU A 193 25.77 -3.57 -2.87
N TRP A 194 24.62 -2.99 -3.15
CA TRP A 194 24.53 -1.58 -3.54
C TRP A 194 25.00 -0.66 -2.41
N ILE A 195 24.58 -0.89 -1.17
CA ILE A 195 25.08 -0.16 0.00
C ILE A 195 26.60 -0.32 0.13
N ARG A 196 27.12 -1.55 0.03
CA ARG A 196 28.55 -1.84 0.09
C ARG A 196 29.35 -1.06 -0.96
N LEU A 197 28.88 -1.06 -2.21
CA LEU A 197 29.51 -0.31 -3.31
C LEU A 197 29.62 1.17 -2.98
N LEU A 198 28.53 1.78 -2.47
CA LEU A 198 28.48 3.20 -2.18
C LEU A 198 29.33 3.59 -0.95
N ILE A 199 29.41 2.72 0.07
CA ILE A 199 30.34 2.89 1.20
C ILE A 199 31.79 2.79 0.73
N THR A 200 32.08 1.84 -0.15
CA THR A 200 33.44 1.68 -0.71
C THR A 200 33.86 2.91 -1.52
N ILE A 201 32.96 3.45 -2.36
CA ILE A 201 33.22 4.67 -3.15
C ILE A 201 33.36 5.90 -2.22
N GLY A 202 32.52 6.00 -1.19
CA GLY A 202 32.55 7.11 -0.24
C GLY A 202 33.68 7.07 0.78
N GLY A 203 34.33 5.94 0.96
CA GLY A 203 35.43 5.74 1.92
C GLY A 203 35.00 5.73 3.40
N SER A 204 33.72 5.93 3.71
CA SER A 204 33.16 5.89 5.06
C SER A 204 31.67 5.55 5.05
N GLU A 205 31.13 5.04 6.17
CA GLU A 205 29.70 4.75 6.32
C GLU A 205 28.84 6.01 6.11
N GLN A 206 29.27 7.17 6.62
CA GLN A 206 28.58 8.44 6.45
C GLN A 206 28.55 8.89 4.99
N ALA A 207 29.70 8.94 4.31
CA ALA A 207 29.77 9.34 2.91
C ALA A 207 29.01 8.34 2.00
N GLY A 208 29.09 7.05 2.32
CA GLY A 208 28.29 6.01 1.64
C GLY A 208 26.79 6.24 1.80
N THR A 209 26.33 6.64 2.99
CA THR A 209 24.92 6.99 3.24
C THR A 209 24.48 8.20 2.41
N VAL A 210 25.31 9.25 2.29
CA VAL A 210 25.05 10.40 1.42
C VAL A 210 24.93 9.97 -0.04
N LEU A 211 25.89 9.18 -0.53
CA LEU A 211 25.87 8.68 -1.91
C LEU A 211 24.64 7.80 -2.18
N TYR A 212 24.24 6.98 -1.20
CA TYR A 212 23.03 6.20 -1.29
C TYR A 212 21.79 7.11 -1.44
N SER A 213 21.64 8.11 -0.57
CA SER A 213 20.53 9.05 -0.61
C SER A 213 20.48 9.82 -1.94
N ILE A 214 21.63 10.30 -2.43
CA ILE A 214 21.71 10.97 -3.73
C ILE A 214 21.29 10.02 -4.87
N THR A 215 21.86 8.82 -4.94
CA THR A 215 21.55 7.87 -6.02
C THR A 215 20.08 7.45 -6.01
N GLN A 216 19.50 7.26 -4.83
CA GLN A 216 18.08 6.92 -4.69
C GLN A 216 17.16 8.09 -5.09
N LEU A 217 17.47 9.33 -4.68
CA LEU A 217 16.72 10.53 -5.09
C LEU A 217 16.78 10.74 -6.61
N LEU A 218 17.95 10.57 -7.22
CA LEU A 218 18.10 10.68 -8.67
C LEU A 218 17.30 9.60 -9.40
N LEU A 219 17.33 8.35 -8.92
CA LEU A 219 16.53 7.26 -9.46
C LEU A 219 15.03 7.57 -9.40
N MET A 220 14.54 8.01 -8.25
CA MET A 220 13.13 8.35 -8.06
C MET A 220 12.72 9.53 -8.95
N ALA A 221 13.51 10.61 -8.97
CA ALA A 221 13.24 11.77 -9.81
C ALA A 221 13.18 11.40 -11.31
N ALA A 222 14.08 10.52 -11.76
CA ALA A 222 14.09 10.02 -13.15
C ALA A 222 12.83 9.21 -13.48
N VAL A 223 12.44 8.28 -12.61
CA VAL A 223 11.25 7.45 -12.82
C VAL A 223 9.97 8.31 -12.78
N PHE A 224 9.89 9.29 -11.88
CA PHE A 224 8.75 10.20 -11.78
C PHE A 224 8.68 11.15 -12.99
N ALA A 225 9.80 11.67 -13.45
CA ALA A 225 9.85 12.50 -14.67
C ALA A 225 9.41 11.70 -15.90
N LEU A 226 9.84 10.43 -16.01
CA LEU A 226 9.37 9.52 -17.05
C LEU A 226 7.85 9.27 -16.93
N CYS A 227 7.31 9.11 -15.73
CA CYS A 227 5.88 8.91 -15.49
C CYS A 227 5.06 10.13 -15.91
N VAL A 228 5.47 11.35 -15.54
CA VAL A 228 4.81 12.61 -15.94
C VAL A 228 4.81 12.76 -17.45
N LEU A 229 5.96 12.53 -18.09
CA LEU A 229 6.08 12.54 -19.56
C LEU A 229 5.20 11.47 -20.20
N PHE A 230 5.15 10.29 -19.61
CA PHE A 230 4.33 9.16 -20.09
C PHE A 230 2.84 9.50 -20.01
N ILE A 231 2.36 10.02 -18.86
CA ILE A 231 0.97 10.48 -18.69
C ILE A 231 0.64 11.53 -19.76
N TYR A 232 1.49 12.56 -19.95
CA TYR A 232 1.27 13.57 -20.97
C TYR A 232 1.19 12.98 -22.38
N SER A 233 2.09 12.04 -22.72
CA SER A 233 2.13 11.42 -24.03
C SER A 233 0.89 10.57 -24.31
N ARG A 234 0.33 9.90 -23.28
CA ARG A 234 -0.81 8.98 -23.43
C ARG A 234 -2.16 9.66 -23.36
N THR A 235 -2.28 10.71 -22.58
CA THR A 235 -3.55 11.41 -22.37
C THR A 235 -3.67 12.70 -23.21
N GLY A 236 -2.54 13.28 -23.62
CA GLY A 236 -2.48 14.63 -24.21
C GLY A 236 -2.84 15.75 -23.22
N SER A 237 -3.17 15.40 -21.98
CA SER A 237 -3.69 16.30 -20.97
C SER A 237 -2.56 16.94 -20.15
N VAL A 238 -2.37 18.26 -20.33
CA VAL A 238 -1.46 19.05 -19.49
C VAL A 238 -1.92 19.06 -18.04
N LYS A 239 -3.25 19.04 -17.81
CA LYS A 239 -3.81 19.02 -16.45
C LYS A 239 -3.46 17.73 -15.71
N ALA A 240 -3.62 16.56 -16.36
CA ALA A 240 -3.29 15.27 -15.77
C ALA A 240 -1.79 15.16 -15.46
N ALA A 241 -0.93 15.55 -16.40
CA ALA A 241 0.52 15.57 -16.21
C ALA A 241 0.94 16.59 -15.14
N GLY A 242 0.32 17.77 -15.11
CA GLY A 242 0.56 18.80 -14.09
C GLY A 242 0.17 18.36 -12.69
N LEU A 243 -1.00 17.71 -12.52
CA LEU A 243 -1.41 17.14 -11.23
C LEU A 243 -0.47 16.03 -10.76
N ALA A 244 -0.02 15.16 -11.67
CA ALA A 244 0.98 14.14 -11.35
C ALA A 244 2.32 14.78 -10.94
N LEU A 245 2.76 15.84 -11.63
CA LEU A 245 3.96 16.59 -11.28
C LEU A 245 3.85 17.23 -9.89
N VAL A 246 2.73 17.91 -9.60
CA VAL A 246 2.47 18.52 -8.28
C VAL A 246 2.48 17.44 -7.19
N TYR A 247 1.85 16.29 -7.44
CA TYR A 247 1.88 15.17 -6.51
C TYR A 247 3.32 14.69 -6.25
N PHE A 248 4.10 14.42 -7.30
CA PHE A 248 5.47 13.93 -7.14
C PHE A 248 6.42 14.98 -6.54
N ALA A 249 6.19 16.27 -6.79
CA ALA A 249 7.04 17.33 -6.28
C ALA A 249 6.78 17.67 -4.80
N PHE A 250 5.50 17.69 -4.38
CA PHE A 250 5.09 18.26 -3.09
C PHE A 250 4.55 17.24 -2.10
N TYR A 251 4.33 15.99 -2.48
CA TYR A 251 3.96 14.96 -1.52
C TYR A 251 5.17 14.59 -0.65
N PRO A 252 5.18 14.92 0.65
CA PRO A 252 6.39 14.93 1.47
C PRO A 252 6.99 13.53 1.67
N VAL A 253 6.19 12.47 1.48
CA VAL A 253 6.68 11.10 1.57
C VAL A 253 7.76 10.81 0.52
N HIS A 254 7.66 11.40 -0.67
CA HIS A 254 8.61 11.11 -1.75
C HIS A 254 10.05 11.53 -1.40
N PRO A 255 10.35 12.78 -1.04
CA PRO A 255 11.70 13.15 -0.66
C PRO A 255 12.16 12.49 0.65
N ILE A 256 11.28 12.32 1.64
CA ILE A 256 11.65 11.63 2.89
C ILE A 256 12.05 10.18 2.61
N TYR A 257 11.27 9.45 1.81
CA TYR A 257 11.61 8.08 1.42
C TYR A 257 12.81 8.03 0.49
N GLY A 258 12.98 9.03 -0.36
CA GLY A 258 14.19 9.19 -1.16
C GLY A 258 15.46 9.30 -0.33
N MET A 259 15.38 9.84 0.89
CA MET A 259 16.47 9.95 1.86
C MET A 259 16.57 8.72 2.78
N THR A 260 15.62 7.79 2.75
CA THR A 260 15.58 6.64 3.66
C THR A 260 16.18 5.41 2.99
N MET A 261 17.16 4.78 3.65
CA MET A 261 17.86 3.60 3.13
C MET A 261 17.00 2.33 3.31
N TRP A 262 16.01 2.18 2.42
CA TRP A 262 15.12 1.01 2.38
C TRP A 262 15.05 0.40 0.99
N LYS A 263 15.14 -0.92 0.92
CA LYS A 263 14.94 -1.73 -0.30
C LYS A 263 13.57 -1.52 -0.95
N ASP A 264 12.58 -1.12 -0.13
CA ASP A 264 11.19 -0.89 -0.55
C ASP A 264 11.05 0.29 -1.52
N ILE A 265 11.96 1.24 -1.48
CA ILE A 265 11.91 2.45 -2.30
C ILE A 265 12.28 2.16 -3.76
N PRO A 266 13.47 1.57 -4.07
CA PRO A 266 13.78 1.15 -5.44
C PRO A 266 12.83 0.07 -5.95
N PHE A 267 12.31 -0.83 -5.10
CA PHE A 267 11.25 -1.76 -5.45
C PHE A 267 10.00 -1.03 -5.95
N SER A 268 9.55 0.00 -5.23
CA SER A 268 8.36 0.79 -5.59
C SER A 268 8.56 1.59 -6.88
N ALA A 269 9.75 2.16 -7.10
CA ALA A 269 10.10 2.82 -8.36
C ALA A 269 10.12 1.83 -9.54
N CYS A 270 10.66 0.62 -9.33
CA CYS A 270 10.63 -0.46 -10.32
C CYS A 270 9.21 -0.89 -10.65
N LEU A 271 8.31 -0.98 -9.65
CA LEU A 271 6.90 -1.30 -9.87
C LEU A 271 6.19 -0.25 -10.74
N LEU A 272 6.47 1.04 -10.53
CA LEU A 272 5.97 2.11 -11.41
C LEU A 272 6.51 1.97 -12.84
N ALA A 273 7.79 1.66 -13.00
CA ALA A 273 8.40 1.42 -14.32
C ALA A 273 7.75 0.21 -15.01
N ILE A 274 7.52 -0.90 -14.29
CA ILE A 274 6.79 -2.08 -14.78
C ILE A 274 5.39 -1.68 -15.24
N THR A 275 4.66 -0.89 -14.45
CA THR A 275 3.29 -0.44 -14.79
C THR A 275 3.29 0.37 -16.10
N MET A 276 4.26 1.28 -16.30
CA MET A 276 4.40 2.02 -17.56
C MET A 276 4.71 1.09 -18.76
N VAL A 277 5.59 0.11 -18.57
CA VAL A 277 5.94 -0.84 -19.65
C VAL A 277 4.76 -1.76 -19.96
N LEU A 278 3.98 -2.17 -18.96
CA LEU A 278 2.75 -2.95 -19.16
C LEU A 278 1.73 -2.20 -20.04
N VAL A 279 1.56 -0.89 -19.84
CA VAL A 279 0.72 -0.07 -20.73
C VAL A 279 1.22 -0.18 -22.19
N ARG A 280 2.53 -0.03 -22.42
CA ARG A 280 3.12 -0.16 -23.77
C ARG A 280 2.92 -1.55 -24.37
N VAL A 281 3.11 -2.59 -23.56
CA VAL A 281 2.90 -3.98 -23.98
C VAL A 281 1.44 -4.24 -24.35
N THR A 282 0.48 -3.67 -23.60
CA THR A 282 -0.95 -3.82 -23.93
C THR A 282 -1.34 -3.14 -25.22
N GLU A 283 -0.60 -2.10 -25.65
CA GLU A 283 -0.87 -1.36 -26.88
C GLU A 283 -0.24 -2.01 -28.12
N GLU A 284 1.04 -2.39 -28.04
CA GLU A 284 1.80 -2.75 -29.24
C GLU A 284 2.52 -4.11 -29.19
N GLN A 285 2.63 -4.75 -28.03
CA GLN A 285 3.29 -6.05 -27.83
C GLN A 285 4.69 -6.17 -28.48
N ARG A 286 5.45 -5.07 -28.50
CA ARG A 286 6.78 -5.06 -29.12
C ARG A 286 7.74 -5.99 -28.37
N PRO A 287 8.52 -6.85 -29.05
CA PRO A 287 9.47 -7.77 -28.39
C PRO A 287 10.45 -7.09 -27.43
N ARG A 288 10.88 -5.86 -27.77
CA ARG A 288 11.76 -5.07 -26.90
C ARG A 288 11.09 -4.69 -25.56
N ASP A 289 9.80 -4.36 -25.58
CA ASP A 289 9.06 -3.96 -24.38
C ASP A 289 8.77 -5.18 -23.49
N ILE A 290 8.51 -6.34 -24.10
CA ILE A 290 8.35 -7.61 -23.38
C ILE A 290 9.67 -8.02 -22.71
N ARG A 291 10.83 -7.90 -23.39
CA ARG A 291 12.14 -8.20 -22.80
C ARG A 291 12.49 -7.20 -21.68
N LEU A 292 12.22 -5.91 -21.89
CA LEU A 292 12.39 -4.89 -20.85
C LEU A 292 11.54 -5.19 -19.61
N LEU A 293 10.27 -5.59 -19.83
CA LEU A 293 9.38 -6.00 -18.74
C LEU A 293 9.95 -7.18 -17.96
N ALA A 294 10.42 -8.21 -18.63
CA ALA A 294 11.03 -9.38 -17.99
C ALA A 294 12.29 -9.00 -17.17
N GLY A 295 13.14 -8.10 -17.70
CA GLY A 295 14.28 -7.57 -16.97
C GLY A 295 13.91 -6.75 -15.74
N LEU A 296 12.87 -5.90 -15.84
CA LEU A 296 12.35 -5.15 -14.69
C LEU A 296 11.69 -6.07 -13.66
N CYS A 297 11.00 -7.14 -14.08
CA CYS A 297 10.45 -8.13 -13.17
C CYS A 297 11.55 -8.93 -12.44
N LEU A 298 12.64 -9.27 -13.12
CA LEU A 298 13.83 -9.86 -12.47
C LEU A 298 14.40 -8.89 -11.43
N LEU A 299 14.59 -7.62 -11.79
CA LEU A 299 15.06 -6.60 -10.84
C LEU A 299 14.11 -6.45 -9.65
N LEU A 300 12.80 -6.47 -9.89
CA LEU A 300 11.78 -6.42 -8.84
C LEU A 300 11.95 -7.58 -7.83
N CYS A 301 12.18 -8.81 -8.34
CA CYS A 301 12.42 -9.99 -7.51
C CYS A 301 13.72 -9.87 -6.69
N LEU A 302 14.78 -9.36 -7.30
CA LEU A 302 16.07 -9.15 -6.64
C LEU A 302 16.07 -8.00 -5.62
N LEU A 303 15.16 -7.04 -5.74
CA LEU A 303 14.96 -5.96 -4.75
C LEU A 303 14.09 -6.40 -3.56
N ARG A 304 13.16 -7.32 -3.78
CA ARG A 304 12.36 -7.98 -2.73
C ARG A 304 11.94 -9.38 -3.22
N HIS A 305 12.21 -10.41 -2.43
CA HIS A 305 11.86 -11.80 -2.77
C HIS A 305 10.38 -11.95 -3.15
N ASN A 306 9.50 -11.19 -2.48
CA ASN A 306 8.06 -11.18 -2.78
C ASN A 306 7.71 -10.63 -4.18
N GLY A 307 8.66 -10.03 -4.89
CA GLY A 307 8.48 -9.59 -6.29
C GLY A 307 8.04 -10.72 -7.22
N ILE A 308 8.42 -11.96 -6.92
CA ILE A 308 8.01 -13.14 -7.68
C ILE A 308 6.49 -13.34 -7.66
N LEU A 309 5.82 -12.99 -6.57
CA LEU A 309 4.36 -13.06 -6.45
C LEU A 309 3.64 -12.06 -7.36
N ILE A 310 4.32 -11.00 -7.81
CA ILE A 310 3.83 -10.08 -8.84
C ILE A 310 4.20 -10.58 -10.22
N PHE A 311 5.45 -11.03 -10.40
CA PHE A 311 5.97 -11.42 -11.71
C PHE A 311 5.21 -12.62 -12.30
N VAL A 312 5.03 -13.70 -11.53
CA VAL A 312 4.42 -14.94 -12.02
C VAL A 312 2.98 -14.72 -12.51
N PRO A 313 2.06 -14.08 -11.75
CA PRO A 313 0.71 -13.82 -12.26
C PRO A 313 0.67 -12.88 -13.48
N VAL A 314 1.55 -11.89 -13.54
CA VAL A 314 1.67 -11.02 -14.74
C VAL A 314 2.09 -11.85 -15.94
N LEU A 315 3.09 -12.72 -15.79
CA LEU A 315 3.56 -13.62 -16.85
C LEU A 315 2.45 -14.55 -17.33
N ILE A 316 1.73 -15.20 -16.39
CA ILE A 316 0.60 -16.10 -16.70
C ILE A 316 -0.50 -15.33 -17.45
N TYR A 317 -0.89 -14.15 -16.97
CA TYR A 317 -1.89 -13.33 -17.65
C TYR A 317 -1.48 -13.03 -19.09
N MET A 318 -0.22 -12.62 -19.31
CA MET A 318 0.30 -12.30 -20.63
C MET A 318 0.31 -13.52 -21.55
N LEU A 319 0.73 -14.69 -21.05
CA LEU A 319 0.72 -15.95 -21.80
C LEU A 319 -0.69 -16.39 -22.22
N CYS A 320 -1.68 -16.15 -21.37
CA CYS A 320 -3.08 -16.45 -21.68
C CYS A 320 -3.70 -15.46 -22.66
N ARG A 321 -3.30 -14.16 -22.58
CA ARG A 321 -3.97 -13.08 -23.32
C ARG A 321 -3.34 -12.78 -24.68
N TYR A 322 -2.00 -12.90 -24.82
CA TYR A 322 -1.25 -12.46 -26.01
C TYR A 322 -0.64 -13.63 -26.76
N GLN A 323 -1.48 -14.38 -27.51
CA GLN A 323 -1.10 -15.61 -28.20
C GLN A 323 -0.03 -15.40 -29.28
N GLU A 324 -0.10 -14.29 -30.04
CA GLU A 324 0.85 -13.97 -31.12
C GLU A 324 2.27 -13.73 -30.57
N SER A 325 2.39 -13.12 -29.39
CA SER A 325 3.67 -12.83 -28.74
C SER A 325 4.12 -13.91 -27.75
N ARG A 326 3.38 -15.03 -27.65
CA ARG A 326 3.56 -16.07 -26.63
C ARG A 326 4.99 -16.60 -26.55
N ARG A 327 5.65 -16.82 -27.69
CA ARG A 327 7.05 -17.30 -27.72
C ARG A 327 8.00 -16.30 -27.05
N VAL A 328 7.87 -15.01 -27.38
CA VAL A 328 8.73 -13.97 -26.79
C VAL A 328 8.45 -13.80 -25.29
N ILE A 329 7.17 -13.85 -24.91
CA ILE A 329 6.76 -13.76 -23.49
C ILE A 329 7.32 -14.95 -22.71
N LEU A 330 7.18 -16.16 -23.24
CA LEU A 330 7.66 -17.38 -22.59
C LEU A 330 9.19 -17.39 -22.46
N THR A 331 9.92 -17.11 -23.57
CA THR A 331 11.39 -17.10 -23.53
C THR A 331 11.92 -16.03 -22.61
N ALA A 332 11.44 -14.77 -22.70
CA ALA A 332 11.89 -13.69 -21.82
C ALA A 332 11.52 -13.95 -20.34
N GLY A 333 10.29 -14.46 -20.09
CA GLY A 333 9.82 -14.78 -18.75
C GLY A 333 10.61 -15.92 -18.12
N LEU A 334 10.81 -17.03 -18.84
CA LEU A 334 11.61 -18.17 -18.33
C LEU A 334 13.08 -17.81 -18.14
N THR A 335 13.66 -16.98 -19.03
CA THR A 335 15.03 -16.48 -18.84
C THR A 335 15.13 -15.67 -17.54
N ALA A 336 14.20 -14.74 -17.30
CA ALA A 336 14.21 -13.93 -16.07
C ALA A 336 14.01 -14.80 -14.82
N LEU A 337 13.07 -15.76 -14.84
CA LEU A 337 12.85 -16.70 -13.73
C LEU A 337 14.06 -17.61 -13.49
N GLY A 338 14.68 -18.10 -14.58
CA GLY A 338 15.89 -18.92 -14.50
C GLY A 338 17.08 -18.14 -13.92
N CYS A 339 17.27 -16.89 -14.35
CA CYS A 339 18.28 -16.00 -13.77
C CYS A 339 18.01 -15.74 -12.27
N PHE A 340 16.76 -15.49 -11.90
CA PHE A 340 16.39 -15.30 -10.48
C PHE A 340 16.69 -16.57 -9.66
N ALA A 341 16.25 -17.73 -10.16
CA ALA A 341 16.51 -19.00 -9.49
C ALA A 341 18.02 -19.31 -9.39
N LEU A 342 18.78 -19.06 -10.45
CA LEU A 342 20.25 -19.23 -10.43
C LEU A 342 20.91 -18.33 -9.38
N ILE A 343 20.49 -17.06 -9.29
CA ILE A 343 21.04 -16.13 -8.30
C ILE A 343 20.67 -16.56 -6.88
N GLU A 344 19.39 -16.81 -6.60
CA GLU A 344 18.91 -17.09 -5.25
C GLU A 344 19.30 -18.48 -4.74
N LEU A 345 19.23 -19.51 -5.61
CA LEU A 345 19.40 -20.90 -5.17
C LEU A 345 20.84 -21.42 -5.35
N VAL A 346 21.64 -20.76 -6.20
CA VAL A 346 22.99 -21.23 -6.50
C VAL A 346 24.05 -20.19 -6.12
N LEU A 347 23.98 -18.98 -6.69
CA LEU A 347 25.06 -18.00 -6.51
C LEU A 347 25.12 -17.45 -5.08
N ILE A 348 23.99 -17.07 -4.51
CA ILE A 348 23.93 -16.54 -3.13
C ILE A 348 24.43 -17.56 -2.11
N PRO A 349 23.97 -18.83 -2.10
CA PRO A 349 24.54 -19.86 -1.21
C PRO A 349 26.02 -20.17 -1.48
N ALA A 350 26.43 -20.24 -2.75
CA ALA A 350 27.81 -20.49 -3.12
C ALA A 350 28.78 -19.40 -2.63
N CYS A 351 28.28 -18.15 -2.47
CA CYS A 351 29.06 -17.06 -1.88
C CYS A 351 29.06 -17.07 -0.34
N GLY A 352 28.55 -18.12 0.32
CA GLY A 352 28.53 -18.24 1.78
C GLY A 352 27.52 -17.33 2.48
N VAL A 353 26.53 -16.80 1.76
CA VAL A 353 25.48 -15.98 2.33
C VAL A 353 24.51 -16.84 3.13
N LYS A 354 24.27 -16.48 4.40
CA LYS A 354 23.33 -17.21 5.25
C LYS A 354 21.89 -17.07 4.73
N ALA A 355 21.11 -18.15 4.81
CA ALA A 355 19.68 -18.12 4.46
C ALA A 355 18.92 -17.10 5.32
N GLY A 356 17.85 -16.55 4.79
CA GLY A 356 16.92 -15.71 5.52
C GLY A 356 16.13 -16.50 6.57
N ARG A 357 15.53 -15.79 7.53
CA ARG A 357 14.70 -16.41 8.57
C ARG A 357 13.40 -16.92 7.97
N GLY A 358 13.07 -18.19 8.24
CA GLY A 358 11.82 -18.81 7.81
C GLY A 358 10.58 -18.24 8.50
N SER A 359 10.71 -17.73 9.74
CA SER A 359 9.62 -17.16 10.55
C SER A 359 8.89 -15.98 9.89
N GLU A 360 9.53 -15.30 8.92
CA GLU A 360 8.88 -14.22 8.16
C GLU A 360 7.64 -14.71 7.38
N GLY A 361 7.67 -15.95 6.85
CA GLY A 361 6.54 -16.56 6.15
C GLY A 361 5.41 -17.04 7.07
N PHE A 362 5.67 -17.18 8.37
CA PHE A 362 4.72 -17.73 9.35
C PHE A 362 4.04 -16.68 10.23
N SER A 363 4.14 -15.39 9.92
CA SER A 363 3.56 -14.30 10.73
C SER A 363 2.10 -14.53 11.08
N ILE A 364 1.25 -14.99 10.13
CA ILE A 364 -0.17 -15.24 10.37
C ILE A 364 -0.38 -16.39 11.36
N PRO A 365 0.12 -17.61 11.12
CA PRO A 365 -0.05 -18.72 12.06
C PRO A 365 0.47 -18.40 13.46
N LEU A 366 1.62 -17.75 13.58
CA LEU A 366 2.21 -17.39 14.86
C LEU A 366 1.32 -16.41 15.65
N GLN A 367 0.82 -15.37 14.99
CA GLN A 367 -0.10 -14.41 15.58
C GLN A 367 -1.44 -15.04 15.97
N GLN A 368 -1.98 -15.94 15.15
CA GLN A 368 -3.22 -16.65 15.43
C GLN A 368 -3.11 -17.53 16.67
N VAL A 369 -2.02 -18.29 16.82
CA VAL A 369 -1.77 -19.11 18.02
C VAL A 369 -1.64 -18.19 19.25
N ALA A 370 -0.79 -17.17 19.19
CA ALA A 370 -0.55 -16.27 20.31
C ALA A 370 -1.83 -15.56 20.77
N TYR A 371 -2.66 -15.08 19.84
CA TYR A 371 -3.93 -14.43 20.16
C TYR A 371 -4.96 -15.39 20.75
N THR A 372 -5.09 -16.58 20.17
CA THR A 372 -6.04 -17.58 20.63
C THR A 372 -5.71 -18.06 22.03
N VAL A 373 -4.43 -18.36 22.29
CA VAL A 373 -3.99 -18.75 23.66
C VAL A 373 -4.23 -17.61 24.64
N ARG A 374 -3.91 -16.35 24.27
CA ARG A 374 -4.17 -15.20 25.14
C ARG A 374 -5.64 -15.04 25.54
N THR A 375 -6.55 -15.36 24.61
CA THR A 375 -7.99 -15.14 24.82
C THR A 375 -8.66 -16.27 25.57
N HIS A 376 -8.11 -17.49 25.49
CA HIS A 376 -8.68 -18.73 26.03
C HIS A 376 -7.68 -19.49 26.93
N LEU A 377 -6.81 -18.75 27.66
CA LEU A 377 -5.72 -19.34 28.43
C LEU A 377 -6.22 -20.43 29.42
N ASP A 378 -7.35 -20.16 30.09
CA ASP A 378 -7.93 -21.06 31.09
C ASP A 378 -8.69 -22.26 30.48
N GLU A 379 -8.97 -22.22 29.17
CA GLU A 379 -9.72 -23.27 28.45
C GLU A 379 -8.81 -24.21 27.65
N ILE A 380 -7.55 -23.83 27.43
CA ILE A 380 -6.59 -24.59 26.65
C ILE A 380 -5.85 -25.58 27.55
N PRO A 381 -5.85 -26.89 27.19
CA PRO A 381 -5.13 -27.90 27.96
C PRO A 381 -3.65 -27.57 28.13
N GLU A 382 -3.08 -27.90 29.31
CA GLU A 382 -1.67 -27.61 29.64
C GLU A 382 -0.71 -28.24 28.64
N GLU A 383 -1.00 -29.43 28.12
CA GLU A 383 -0.21 -30.09 27.07
C GLU A 383 -0.05 -29.23 25.81
N ASN A 384 -1.14 -28.53 25.42
CA ASN A 384 -1.09 -27.60 24.28
C ASN A 384 -0.30 -26.33 24.62
N LEU A 385 -0.39 -25.84 25.85
CA LEU A 385 0.41 -24.70 26.33
C LEU A 385 1.90 -25.06 26.39
N GLU A 386 2.25 -26.26 26.82
CA GLU A 386 3.64 -26.76 26.76
C GLU A 386 4.16 -26.87 25.33
N THR A 387 3.33 -27.34 24.39
CA THR A 387 3.66 -27.36 22.97
C THR A 387 3.91 -25.94 22.45
N VAL A 388 3.07 -24.97 22.81
CA VAL A 388 3.30 -23.56 22.47
C VAL A 388 4.64 -23.07 23.06
N ARG A 389 4.89 -23.25 24.36
CA ARG A 389 6.15 -22.84 25.01
C ARG A 389 7.36 -23.50 24.34
N TYR A 390 7.26 -24.76 23.95
CA TYR A 390 8.32 -25.47 23.26
C TYR A 390 8.73 -24.73 21.97
N TYR A 391 7.77 -24.44 21.09
CA TYR A 391 8.07 -23.74 19.83
C TYR A 391 8.37 -22.24 19.97
N PHE A 392 8.10 -21.65 21.12
CA PHE A 392 8.44 -20.25 21.42
C PHE A 392 9.60 -20.11 22.43
N GLY A 393 10.53 -21.07 22.44
CA GLY A 393 11.75 -20.96 23.23
C GLY A 393 11.53 -20.93 24.74
N GLY A 394 10.47 -21.54 25.25
CA GLY A 394 10.10 -21.55 26.66
C GLY A 394 9.32 -20.29 27.10
N LYS A 395 8.99 -19.39 26.18
CA LYS A 395 8.30 -18.13 26.50
C LYS A 395 6.78 -18.26 26.42
N ASN A 396 6.09 -17.51 27.23
CA ASN A 396 4.65 -17.30 27.16
C ASN A 396 4.33 -16.31 26.04
N VAL A 397 4.26 -16.77 24.79
CA VAL A 397 4.11 -15.92 23.60
C VAL A 397 2.86 -15.03 23.64
N TRP A 398 1.82 -15.46 24.33
CA TRP A 398 0.58 -14.67 24.52
C TRP A 398 0.77 -13.37 25.30
N GLU A 399 1.81 -13.25 26.12
CA GLU A 399 2.16 -12.03 26.87
C GLU A 399 2.78 -10.96 25.95
N VAL A 400 3.55 -11.40 24.95
CA VAL A 400 4.22 -10.52 23.97
C VAL A 400 3.36 -10.23 22.75
N TYR A 401 2.20 -10.88 22.60
CA TYR A 401 1.29 -10.65 21.49
C TYR A 401 0.86 -9.17 21.41
N ARG A 402 0.94 -8.61 20.20
CA ARG A 402 0.41 -7.29 19.85
C ARG A 402 -0.33 -7.42 18.52
N SER A 403 -1.55 -6.89 18.46
CA SER A 403 -2.41 -7.01 17.26
C SER A 403 -1.86 -6.32 16.02
N HIS A 404 -1.02 -5.30 16.21
CA HIS A 404 -0.51 -4.43 15.15
C HIS A 404 0.97 -4.69 14.79
N ILE A 405 1.65 -5.64 15.41
CA ILE A 405 3.03 -5.98 15.10
C ILE A 405 3.30 -7.45 15.40
N SER A 406 3.84 -8.18 14.43
CA SER A 406 4.16 -9.60 14.57
C SER A 406 5.59 -9.85 15.08
N ASP A 407 6.46 -8.82 15.05
CA ASP A 407 7.89 -8.98 15.37
C ASP A 407 8.17 -9.54 16.76
N PRO A 408 7.47 -9.14 17.85
CA PRO A 408 7.70 -9.74 19.17
C PRO A 408 7.39 -11.24 19.20
N VAL A 409 6.34 -11.67 18.50
CA VAL A 409 5.94 -13.08 18.42
C VAL A 409 6.92 -13.87 17.54
N LYS A 410 7.32 -13.31 16.39
CA LYS A 410 8.36 -13.91 15.52
C LYS A 410 9.72 -14.03 16.22
N ALA A 411 10.12 -13.00 16.97
CA ALA A 411 11.38 -13.01 17.72
C ALA A 411 11.40 -14.05 18.85
N ALA A 412 10.25 -14.47 19.34
CA ALA A 412 10.14 -15.53 20.33
C ALA A 412 10.14 -16.94 19.69
N PHE A 413 9.91 -17.06 18.40
CA PHE A 413 9.76 -18.35 17.70
C PHE A 413 11.11 -19.05 17.54
N ALA A 414 11.17 -20.31 17.96
CA ALA A 414 12.36 -21.16 17.89
C ALA A 414 12.37 -21.90 16.54
N GLU A 415 12.91 -21.27 15.51
CA GLU A 415 12.95 -21.83 14.14
C GLU A 415 13.66 -23.19 14.08
N ASP A 416 14.73 -23.40 14.85
CA ASP A 416 15.48 -24.67 14.87
C ASP A 416 14.59 -25.82 15.36
N ARG A 417 13.74 -25.59 16.37
CA ARG A 417 12.78 -26.60 16.87
C ARG A 417 11.69 -26.89 15.85
N PHE A 418 11.20 -25.85 15.19
CA PHE A 418 10.21 -26.01 14.14
C PHE A 418 10.79 -26.75 12.93
N ASN A 419 11.98 -26.42 12.51
CA ASN A 419 12.65 -27.09 11.38
C ASN A 419 13.00 -28.56 11.68
N ALA A 420 13.25 -28.89 12.95
CA ALA A 420 13.51 -30.27 13.39
C ALA A 420 12.24 -31.13 13.36
N ASP A 421 11.11 -30.61 13.84
CA ASP A 421 9.80 -31.27 13.79
C ASP A 421 8.66 -30.24 13.71
N PRO A 422 8.15 -29.93 12.51
CA PRO A 422 7.08 -28.96 12.32
C PRO A 422 5.68 -29.48 12.67
N MET A 423 5.47 -30.81 12.65
CA MET A 423 4.13 -31.38 12.67
C MET A 423 3.34 -31.14 13.96
N PRO A 424 3.92 -31.19 15.17
CA PRO A 424 3.19 -30.90 16.39
C PRO A 424 2.65 -29.44 16.41
N PHE A 425 3.47 -28.48 15.94
CA PHE A 425 3.02 -27.07 15.83
C PHE A 425 1.91 -26.91 14.78
N VAL A 426 2.02 -27.54 13.61
CA VAL A 426 1.01 -27.48 12.55
C VAL A 426 -0.31 -28.09 13.03
N ARG A 427 -0.26 -29.25 13.73
CA ARG A 427 -1.45 -29.88 14.33
C ARG A 427 -2.08 -28.99 15.39
N LEU A 428 -1.27 -28.41 16.28
CA LEU A 428 -1.74 -27.47 17.30
C LEU A 428 -2.44 -26.28 16.66
N TRP A 429 -1.79 -25.63 15.69
CA TRP A 429 -2.35 -24.50 14.94
C TRP A 429 -3.69 -24.86 14.28
N TRP A 430 -3.77 -26.00 13.61
CA TRP A 430 -4.99 -26.49 12.98
C TRP A 430 -6.11 -26.74 14.00
N ASN A 431 -5.81 -27.46 15.07
CA ASN A 431 -6.79 -27.80 16.11
C ASN A 431 -7.34 -26.54 16.82
N LEU A 432 -6.47 -25.58 17.15
CA LEU A 432 -6.90 -24.30 17.70
C LEU A 432 -7.76 -23.52 16.70
N GLY A 433 -7.42 -23.53 15.40
CA GLY A 433 -8.19 -22.88 14.37
C GLY A 433 -9.58 -23.46 14.17
N VAL A 434 -9.71 -24.79 14.23
CA VAL A 434 -11.02 -25.48 14.15
C VAL A 434 -11.86 -25.20 15.40
N LYS A 435 -11.24 -25.17 16.58
CA LYS A 435 -11.96 -24.93 17.84
C LYS A 435 -12.33 -23.44 18.02
N TYR A 436 -11.47 -22.53 17.57
CA TYR A 436 -11.63 -21.08 17.77
C TYR A 436 -11.52 -20.27 16.45
N PRO A 437 -12.35 -20.56 15.43
CA PRO A 437 -12.21 -19.93 14.10
C PRO A 437 -12.41 -18.42 14.13
N LYS A 438 -13.24 -17.92 15.05
CA LYS A 438 -13.44 -16.47 15.26
C LYS A 438 -12.13 -15.78 15.64
N ASN A 439 -11.35 -16.34 16.56
CA ASN A 439 -10.07 -15.77 17.00
C ASN A 439 -9.05 -15.74 15.86
N TYR A 440 -9.03 -16.74 15.00
CA TYR A 440 -8.17 -16.79 13.81
C TYR A 440 -8.50 -15.68 12.82
N LEU A 441 -9.80 -15.47 12.58
CA LEU A 441 -10.26 -14.37 11.74
C LEU A 441 -9.97 -13.01 12.36
N GLU A 442 -10.19 -12.84 13.66
CA GLU A 442 -9.91 -11.60 14.40
C GLU A 442 -8.43 -11.23 14.36
N SER A 443 -7.55 -12.18 14.66
CA SER A 443 -6.10 -12.00 14.61
C SER A 443 -5.65 -11.57 13.20
N PHE A 444 -6.16 -12.25 12.17
CA PHE A 444 -5.87 -11.93 10.78
C PHE A 444 -6.33 -10.52 10.40
N LEU A 445 -7.60 -10.19 10.67
CA LEU A 445 -8.16 -8.88 10.33
C LEU A 445 -7.49 -7.75 11.12
N ALA A 446 -7.17 -7.98 12.40
CA ALA A 446 -6.43 -7.02 13.22
C ALA A 446 -5.04 -6.70 12.65
N GLY A 447 -4.40 -7.67 11.98
CA GLY A 447 -3.10 -7.48 11.34
C GLY A 447 -3.14 -6.78 9.97
N CYS A 448 -4.27 -6.80 9.24
CA CYS A 448 -4.31 -6.33 7.85
C CYS A 448 -5.31 -5.21 7.56
N TYR A 449 -6.26 -4.90 8.46
CA TYR A 449 -7.34 -3.94 8.16
C TYR A 449 -6.83 -2.56 7.72
N GLY A 450 -5.67 -2.14 8.18
CA GLY A 450 -5.08 -0.85 7.84
C GLY A 450 -4.73 -0.69 6.36
N TYR A 451 -4.59 -1.78 5.62
CA TYR A 451 -4.30 -1.71 4.20
C TYR A 451 -5.52 -1.39 3.32
N TYR A 452 -6.75 -1.52 3.84
CA TYR A 452 -7.97 -1.29 3.07
C TYR A 452 -9.03 -0.44 3.78
N ALA A 453 -8.83 -0.12 5.06
CA ALA A 453 -9.73 0.72 5.85
C ALA A 453 -9.12 2.10 6.08
N PRO A 454 -9.76 3.18 5.62
CA PRO A 454 -9.22 4.55 5.78
C PRO A 454 -9.16 5.05 7.22
N GLU A 455 -9.84 4.39 8.16
CA GLU A 455 -9.87 4.74 9.57
C GLU A 455 -8.64 4.24 10.35
N ALA A 456 -7.79 3.43 9.72
CA ALA A 456 -6.64 2.84 10.40
C ALA A 456 -5.58 3.88 10.77
N GLU A 457 -4.99 3.72 11.94
CA GLU A 457 -3.74 4.37 12.30
C GLU A 457 -2.58 3.64 11.62
N TYR A 458 -1.57 4.37 11.18
CA TYR A 458 -0.43 3.81 10.45
C TYR A 458 0.80 4.68 10.66
N THR A 459 1.96 4.04 10.57
CA THR A 459 3.25 4.73 10.65
C THR A 459 3.73 5.03 9.23
N VAL A 460 3.83 6.31 8.88
CA VAL A 460 4.38 6.75 7.59
C VAL A 460 5.89 6.92 7.68
N PHE A 461 6.37 7.46 8.80
CA PHE A 461 7.78 7.79 9.00
C PHE A 461 8.27 7.27 10.35
N SER A 462 9.51 6.78 10.38
CA SER A 462 10.29 6.64 11.60
C SER A 462 11.32 7.76 11.66
N ARG A 463 11.45 8.40 12.82
CA ARG A 463 12.56 9.34 13.06
C ARG A 463 13.86 8.55 13.08
N GLY A 464 14.73 8.79 12.11
CA GLY A 464 16.04 8.14 12.01
C GLY A 464 17.13 9.16 11.73
N GLY A 465 18.22 9.10 12.50
CA GLY A 465 19.44 9.88 12.25
C GLY A 465 19.52 11.25 12.94
N SER A 466 20.72 11.75 13.05
CA SER A 466 21.02 13.10 13.54
C SER A 466 20.77 14.13 12.43
N ARG A 467 20.07 15.20 12.73
CA ARG A 467 19.85 16.32 11.81
C ARG A 467 21.07 17.23 11.81
N SER A 468 21.77 17.30 10.69
CA SER A 468 22.99 18.11 10.58
C SER A 468 22.70 19.57 10.25
N ILE A 469 21.59 19.88 9.56
CA ILE A 469 21.25 21.21 9.11
C ILE A 469 19.88 21.60 9.64
N GLN A 470 19.81 22.72 10.36
CA GLN A 470 18.58 23.30 10.87
C GLN A 470 17.95 24.19 9.78
N LEU A 471 16.75 23.84 9.31
CA LEU A 471 15.98 24.66 8.38
C LEU A 471 14.69 25.12 9.06
N PRO A 472 14.38 26.43 9.05
CA PRO A 472 13.16 26.95 9.67
C PRO A 472 11.91 26.26 9.13
N GLY A 473 11.00 25.87 10.01
CA GLY A 473 9.73 25.20 9.68
C GLY A 473 9.83 23.71 9.33
N MET A 474 10.99 23.19 8.93
CA MET A 474 11.12 21.76 8.58
C MET A 474 10.94 20.85 9.79
N SER A 475 11.45 21.26 10.96
CA SER A 475 11.26 20.52 12.22
C SER A 475 9.77 20.44 12.60
N ALA A 476 9.03 21.56 12.47
CA ALA A 476 7.58 21.56 12.74
C ALA A 476 6.82 20.67 11.75
N LEU A 477 7.20 20.70 10.47
CA LEU A 477 6.61 19.87 9.44
C LEU A 477 6.92 18.38 9.68
N GLU A 478 8.15 18.05 10.07
CA GLU A 478 8.50 16.66 10.43
C GLU A 478 7.68 16.19 11.64
N THR A 479 7.57 17.02 12.69
CA THR A 479 6.76 16.71 13.87
C THR A 479 5.30 16.50 13.49
N PHE A 480 4.72 17.37 12.68
CA PHE A 480 3.36 17.23 12.16
C PHE A 480 3.13 15.89 11.44
N LEU A 481 4.11 15.43 10.66
CA LEU A 481 4.02 14.18 9.92
C LEU A 481 4.32 12.94 10.79
N THR A 482 5.31 13.02 11.67
CA THR A 482 5.75 11.87 12.50
C THR A 482 4.83 11.61 13.70
N GLU A 483 4.26 12.66 14.28
CA GLU A 483 3.29 12.56 15.37
C GLU A 483 1.84 12.40 14.88
N LEU A 484 1.69 12.17 13.57
CA LEU A 484 0.41 11.89 12.93
C LEU A 484 -0.66 12.99 13.18
N GLN A 485 -0.23 14.24 13.42
CA GLN A 485 -1.15 15.36 13.69
C GLN A 485 -2.14 15.61 12.55
N TYR A 486 -1.76 15.23 11.32
CA TYR A 486 -2.64 15.30 10.15
C TYR A 486 -3.83 14.33 10.23
N HIS A 487 -3.82 13.32 11.09
CA HIS A 487 -4.96 12.42 11.28
C HIS A 487 -6.22 13.15 11.80
N SER A 488 -6.03 14.24 12.54
CA SER A 488 -7.13 15.06 13.04
C SER A 488 -7.75 15.98 11.96
N ILE A 489 -7.09 16.12 10.80
CA ILE A 489 -7.53 17.01 9.73
C ILE A 489 -8.26 16.19 8.66
N PRO A 490 -9.59 16.38 8.49
CA PRO A 490 -10.35 15.73 7.43
C PRO A 490 -9.71 15.95 6.05
N VAL A 491 -9.87 15.00 5.14
CA VAL A 491 -9.26 14.99 3.79
C VAL A 491 -7.74 14.81 3.82
N LEU A 492 -6.99 15.57 4.64
CA LEU A 492 -5.54 15.45 4.71
C LEU A 492 -5.12 14.07 5.25
N SER A 493 -5.83 13.54 6.24
CA SER A 493 -5.63 12.18 6.74
C SER A 493 -5.75 11.13 5.65
N TRP A 494 -6.64 11.31 4.67
CA TRP A 494 -6.85 10.37 3.57
C TRP A 494 -5.73 10.38 2.53
N ILE A 495 -5.08 11.53 2.33
CA ILE A 495 -3.97 11.67 1.38
C ILE A 495 -2.81 10.72 1.75
N PHE A 496 -2.56 10.53 3.03
CA PHE A 496 -1.49 9.66 3.54
C PHE A 496 -1.98 8.25 3.88
N ASN A 497 -3.26 7.94 3.68
CA ASN A 497 -3.85 6.71 4.17
C ASN A 497 -3.75 5.55 3.16
N PRO A 498 -3.14 4.39 3.51
CA PRO A 498 -3.11 3.22 2.66
C PRO A 498 -4.49 2.73 2.22
N GLY A 499 -5.48 2.68 3.13
CA GLY A 499 -6.84 2.27 2.79
C GLY A 499 -7.50 3.19 1.76
N ALA A 500 -7.32 4.52 1.89
CA ALA A 500 -7.80 5.47 0.90
C ALA A 500 -7.11 5.29 -0.47
N CYS A 501 -5.79 5.02 -0.46
CA CYS A 501 -5.06 4.68 -1.69
C CYS A 501 -5.61 3.39 -2.33
N CYS A 502 -5.93 2.36 -1.54
CA CYS A 502 -6.59 1.15 -2.02
C CYS A 502 -7.93 1.45 -2.71
N TRP A 503 -8.76 2.30 -2.10
CA TRP A 503 -10.03 2.73 -2.69
C TRP A 503 -9.83 3.46 -4.02
N LEU A 504 -8.85 4.35 -4.10
CA LEU A 504 -8.54 5.08 -5.34
C LEU A 504 -7.98 4.15 -6.44
N CYS A 505 -7.15 3.16 -6.09
CA CYS A 505 -6.68 2.15 -7.03
C CYS A 505 -7.83 1.29 -7.59
N LEU A 506 -8.79 0.90 -6.72
CA LEU A 506 -9.99 0.20 -7.16
C LEU A 506 -10.87 1.09 -8.07
N LEU A 507 -11.04 2.36 -7.73
CA LEU A 507 -11.79 3.31 -8.55
C LEU A 507 -11.13 3.49 -9.93
N ALA A 508 -9.80 3.60 -10.00
CA ALA A 508 -9.05 3.66 -11.26
C ALA A 508 -9.28 2.40 -12.11
N LEU A 509 -9.26 1.22 -11.50
CA LEU A 509 -9.57 -0.05 -12.17
C LEU A 509 -11.00 -0.06 -12.72
N LEU A 510 -11.99 0.41 -11.94
CA LEU A 510 -13.39 0.46 -12.37
C LEU A 510 -13.60 1.47 -13.52
N CYS A 511 -12.88 2.59 -13.51
CA CYS A 511 -12.85 3.54 -14.63
C CYS A 511 -12.27 2.89 -15.89
N ALA A 512 -11.13 2.21 -15.78
CA ALA A 512 -10.51 1.49 -16.90
C ALA A 512 -11.45 0.42 -17.45
N ARG A 513 -12.12 -0.36 -16.57
CA ARG A 513 -13.12 -1.36 -16.98
C ARG A 513 -14.32 -0.74 -17.70
N LEU A 514 -14.85 0.38 -17.20
CA LEU A 514 -15.97 1.08 -17.83
C LEU A 514 -15.63 1.54 -19.24
N ARG A 515 -14.41 2.03 -19.42
CA ARG A 515 -13.88 2.50 -20.70
C ARG A 515 -13.35 1.38 -21.60
N LYS A 516 -13.47 0.12 -21.21
CA LYS A 516 -12.93 -1.05 -21.91
C LYS A 516 -11.42 -0.96 -22.15
N ARG A 517 -10.67 -0.29 -21.28
CA ARG A 517 -9.21 -0.21 -21.33
C ARG A 517 -8.58 -1.51 -20.80
N PRO A 518 -7.36 -1.84 -21.21
CA PRO A 518 -6.64 -3.00 -20.68
C PRO A 518 -6.47 -2.94 -19.16
N LEU A 519 -6.76 -4.03 -18.46
CA LEU A 519 -6.67 -4.11 -17.00
C LEU A 519 -5.28 -4.58 -16.51
N LEU A 520 -4.44 -5.12 -17.40
CA LEU A 520 -3.12 -5.63 -17.06
C LEU A 520 -2.23 -4.64 -16.29
N PRO A 521 -2.20 -3.31 -16.62
CA PRO A 521 -1.42 -2.34 -15.86
C PRO A 521 -1.83 -2.19 -14.38
N HIS A 522 -3.07 -2.55 -14.03
CA HIS A 522 -3.55 -2.52 -12.65
C HIS A 522 -3.14 -3.77 -11.85
N LEU A 523 -2.82 -4.87 -12.53
CA LEU A 523 -2.56 -6.17 -11.90
C LEU A 523 -1.41 -6.15 -10.89
N PRO A 524 -0.24 -5.54 -11.15
CA PRO A 524 0.85 -5.48 -10.17
C PRO A 524 0.47 -4.81 -8.86
N VAL A 525 -0.31 -3.72 -8.93
CA VAL A 525 -0.77 -2.99 -7.75
C VAL A 525 -1.81 -3.79 -6.97
N LEU A 526 -2.74 -4.46 -7.66
CA LEU A 526 -3.72 -5.35 -7.01
C LEU A 526 -3.05 -6.50 -6.29
N ILE A 527 -2.05 -7.13 -6.93
CA ILE A 527 -1.28 -8.21 -6.30
C ILE A 527 -0.51 -7.69 -5.08
N LEU A 528 0.09 -6.50 -5.17
CA LEU A 528 0.76 -5.86 -4.03
C LEU A 528 -0.19 -5.74 -2.82
N TRP A 529 -1.45 -5.29 -3.03
CA TRP A 529 -2.46 -5.24 -1.97
C TRP A 529 -2.81 -6.62 -1.43
N ILE A 530 -3.02 -7.61 -2.30
CA ILE A 530 -3.31 -8.99 -1.89
C ILE A 530 -2.16 -9.56 -1.06
N MET A 531 -0.91 -9.30 -1.47
CA MET A 531 0.29 -9.72 -0.72
C MET A 531 0.32 -9.10 0.67
N MET A 532 0.01 -7.81 0.81
CA MET A 532 0.04 -7.13 2.11
C MET A 532 -1.10 -7.59 3.02
N VAL A 533 -2.27 -7.89 2.47
CA VAL A 533 -3.36 -8.53 3.22
C VAL A 533 -2.98 -9.95 3.62
N GLY A 534 -2.35 -10.71 2.74
CA GLY A 534 -1.94 -12.11 2.97
C GLY A 534 -0.67 -12.29 3.82
N SER A 535 0.08 -11.21 4.09
CA SER A 535 1.26 -11.23 4.96
C SER A 535 1.20 -10.01 5.89
N PRO A 536 0.25 -9.96 6.82
CA PRO A 536 0.00 -8.76 7.58
C PRO A 536 1.15 -8.41 8.51
N VAL A 537 1.87 -7.38 8.13
CA VAL A 537 2.54 -6.47 9.03
C VAL A 537 1.62 -5.26 9.10
N PHE A 538 1.04 -4.98 10.26
CA PHE A 538 0.01 -3.97 10.39
C PHE A 538 0.44 -2.65 9.75
N CYS A 539 -0.30 -2.27 8.75
CA CYS A 539 -0.34 -0.99 8.05
C CYS A 539 1.00 -0.23 7.96
N GLU A 540 2.07 -0.93 7.58
CA GLU A 540 3.34 -0.33 7.24
C GLU A 540 3.22 0.35 5.86
N TYR A 541 3.23 1.67 5.84
CA TYR A 541 3.09 2.48 4.63
C TYR A 541 4.13 2.13 3.55
N ARG A 542 5.39 1.87 3.96
CA ARG A 542 6.50 1.55 3.03
C ARG A 542 6.21 0.35 2.13
N TYR A 543 5.44 -0.63 2.60
CA TYR A 543 5.16 -1.84 1.83
C TYR A 543 4.14 -1.64 0.72
N VAL A 544 3.26 -0.66 0.84
CA VAL A 544 2.30 -0.27 -0.19
C VAL A 544 2.69 1.01 -0.93
N TYR A 545 3.87 1.54 -0.68
CA TYR A 545 4.37 2.76 -1.30
C TYR A 545 4.36 2.68 -2.84
N GLY A 546 4.63 1.52 -3.40
CA GLY A 546 4.52 1.29 -4.85
C GLY A 546 3.13 1.56 -5.42
N ALA A 547 2.06 1.32 -4.65
CA ALA A 547 0.70 1.66 -5.06
C ALA A 547 0.50 3.19 -5.12
N PHE A 548 1.02 3.93 -4.14
CA PHE A 548 1.01 5.40 -4.15
C PHE A 548 1.76 5.98 -5.36
N LEU A 549 2.89 5.36 -5.74
CA LEU A 549 3.64 5.79 -6.93
C LEU A 549 2.87 5.53 -8.22
N CYS A 550 2.17 4.42 -8.32
CA CYS A 550 1.39 4.04 -9.51
C CYS A 550 0.06 4.80 -9.61
N LEU A 551 -0.47 5.35 -8.51
CA LEU A 551 -1.80 5.95 -8.45
C LEU A 551 -2.02 7.08 -9.47
N PRO A 552 -1.12 8.09 -9.63
CA PRO A 552 -1.30 9.15 -10.63
C PRO A 552 -1.39 8.61 -12.06
N LEU A 553 -0.57 7.59 -12.38
CA LEU A 553 -0.60 6.93 -13.68
C LEU A 553 -1.93 6.20 -13.92
N LEU A 554 -2.33 5.34 -12.98
CA LEU A 554 -3.53 4.52 -13.09
C LEU A 554 -4.81 5.37 -13.16
N LEU A 555 -4.90 6.43 -12.34
CA LEU A 555 -6.02 7.39 -12.39
C LEU A 555 -6.03 8.14 -13.73
N SER A 556 -4.88 8.63 -14.18
CA SER A 556 -4.80 9.37 -15.45
C SER A 556 -5.24 8.51 -16.63
N LEU A 557 -4.83 7.25 -16.68
CA LEU A 557 -5.22 6.31 -17.73
C LEU A 557 -6.68 5.84 -17.61
N GLY A 558 -7.19 5.68 -16.40
CA GLY A 558 -8.58 5.33 -16.14
C GLY A 558 -9.55 6.46 -16.49
N LEU A 559 -9.14 7.71 -16.29
CA LEU A 559 -9.96 8.90 -16.55
C LEU A 559 -9.82 9.42 -17.99
N ALA A 560 -8.68 9.20 -18.62
CA ALA A 560 -8.39 9.59 -20.00
C ALA A 560 -8.71 8.44 -20.98
#